data_c2a6aff7d08036b99b683ca751fa2bcc
#
_entry.id   c2a6aff7d08036b99b683ca751fa2bcc
#
_cell.length_a   1.000
_cell.length_b   1.000
_cell.length_c   1.000
_cell.angle_alpha   90.00
_cell.angle_beta   90.00
_cell.angle_gamma   90.00
#
_symmetry.space_group_name_H-M   'P 1'
#
loop_
_entity.id
_entity.type
_entity.pdbx_description
1 polymer ?
#
loop_
_entity_poly.entity_id
_entity_poly.type
_entity_poly.pdbx_seq_one_letter_code
_entity_poly.pdbx_strand_id
1 'polypeptide(L)'
;YFTALKKINLNFDRSNIDSGKGDALEFYIDKVKEEEIVKKYDLKNTDYFVLAPGASKFTKKWPFYDELSKKILQNTDSKIFVIGGKEDFGNVKIDKDGKITDLCGKISFKESGVILKYSRIAVVNDSGPFHIARAVGSETFVFFGPTDPKLFSFENRTHLLNNPDCPPHSLYGDDKFPEKYEDCMKNISVDYVFDKIMEKYRKKK
;
A
#
# COMPACT_ATOMS: atom_id res chain seq x y z
N TYR A 1 -0.82 17.45 -7.43
CA TYR A 1 -1.44 16.11 -7.44
C TYR A 1 -1.94 15.74 -8.84
N PHE A 2 -2.82 16.53 -9.46
CA PHE A 2 -3.35 16.27 -10.82
C PHE A 2 -2.28 16.17 -11.91
N THR A 3 -1.19 16.92 -11.80
CA THR A 3 -0.10 16.90 -12.80
C THR A 3 0.75 15.63 -12.71
N ALA A 4 0.91 15.06 -11.52
CA ALA A 4 1.60 13.79 -11.32
C ALA A 4 0.75 12.61 -11.84
N LEU A 5 -0.56 12.63 -11.63
CA LEU A 5 -1.49 11.61 -12.12
C LEU A 5 -1.56 11.56 -13.66
N LYS A 6 -1.50 12.72 -14.35
CA LYS A 6 -1.38 12.75 -15.82
C LYS A 6 -0.13 12.08 -16.36
N LYS A 7 1.00 12.15 -15.64
CA LYS A 7 2.26 11.50 -16.05
C LYS A 7 2.23 9.97 -15.96
N ILE A 8 1.32 9.39 -15.17
CA ILE A 8 1.16 7.94 -15.01
C ILE A 8 -0.02 7.36 -15.80
N ASN A 9 -0.56 8.09 -16.79
CA ASN A 9 -1.69 7.65 -17.62
C ASN A 9 -2.92 7.19 -16.81
N LEU A 10 -3.20 7.82 -15.68
CA LEU A 10 -4.48 7.68 -15.00
C LEU A 10 -5.49 8.59 -15.72
N ASN A 11 -6.41 8.01 -16.45
CA ASN A 11 -7.54 8.73 -17.03
C ASN A 11 -8.48 9.16 -15.88
N PHE A 12 -8.58 10.45 -15.66
CA PHE A 12 -9.52 11.06 -14.73
C PHE A 12 -10.80 11.42 -15.50
N ASP A 13 -11.86 10.69 -15.28
CA ASP A 13 -13.19 11.09 -15.76
C ASP A 13 -13.80 12.05 -14.73
N ARG A 14 -13.85 13.35 -15.09
CA ARG A 14 -14.45 14.40 -14.29
C ARG A 14 -15.97 14.27 -14.12
N SER A 15 -16.66 13.55 -15.01
CA SER A 15 -18.11 13.40 -14.98
C SER A 15 -18.60 12.66 -13.73
N ASN A 16 -17.73 11.87 -13.08
CA ASN A 16 -18.07 11.13 -11.87
C ASN A 16 -17.83 11.91 -10.56
N ILE A 17 -17.07 13.01 -10.60
CA ILE A 17 -16.81 13.84 -9.41
C ILE A 17 -18.09 14.58 -8.97
N ASP A 18 -18.90 15.04 -9.93
CA ASP A 18 -20.13 15.80 -9.67
C ASP A 18 -21.33 14.92 -9.27
N SER A 19 -21.23 13.59 -9.43
CA SER A 19 -22.34 12.65 -9.17
C SER A 19 -22.38 12.08 -7.76
N GLY A 20 -21.43 12.40 -6.88
CA GLY A 20 -21.32 11.82 -5.52
C GLY A 20 -21.04 10.33 -5.49
N LYS A 21 -20.80 9.72 -6.64
CA LYS A 21 -20.26 8.36 -6.76
C LYS A 21 -18.75 8.49 -6.67
N GLY A 22 -18.17 8.01 -5.58
CA GLY A 22 -16.77 8.15 -5.23
C GLY A 22 -15.81 8.01 -6.40
N ASP A 23 -14.68 8.71 -6.34
CA ASP A 23 -13.63 8.77 -7.36
C ASP A 23 -13.30 7.38 -7.89
N ALA A 24 -13.84 7.01 -9.05
CA ALA A 24 -13.44 5.82 -9.75
C ALA A 24 -12.01 6.04 -10.27
N LEU A 25 -11.02 5.64 -9.48
CA LEU A 25 -9.64 5.59 -9.94
C LEU A 25 -9.52 4.45 -10.95
N GLU A 26 -9.21 4.77 -12.21
CA GLU A 26 -8.95 3.76 -13.22
C GLU A 26 -7.45 3.59 -13.42
N PHE A 27 -7.00 2.34 -13.38
CA PHE A 27 -5.63 1.95 -13.68
C PHE A 27 -5.62 1.04 -14.90
N TYR A 28 -5.28 1.59 -16.04
CA TYR A 28 -5.27 0.84 -17.30
C TYR A 28 -4.00 0.01 -17.43
N ILE A 29 -4.20 -1.30 -17.61
CA ILE A 29 -3.14 -2.24 -17.94
C ILE A 29 -3.58 -2.99 -19.21
N ASP A 30 -2.72 -3.00 -20.23
CA ASP A 30 -2.91 -3.82 -21.42
C ASP A 30 -2.92 -5.31 -21.01
N LYS A 31 -3.86 -6.09 -21.57
CA LYS A 31 -4.05 -7.50 -21.21
C LYS A 31 -2.81 -8.37 -21.47
N VAL A 32 -2.14 -8.14 -22.60
CA VAL A 32 -0.92 -8.90 -22.93
C VAL A 32 0.16 -8.63 -21.89
N LYS A 33 0.34 -7.33 -21.56
CA LYS A 33 1.31 -6.93 -20.53
C LYS A 33 0.95 -7.45 -19.14
N GLU A 34 -0.33 -7.48 -18.80
CA GLU A 34 -0.80 -8.08 -17.55
C GLU A 34 -0.44 -9.57 -17.47
N GLU A 35 -0.70 -10.34 -18.55
CA GLU A 35 -0.39 -11.77 -18.60
C GLU A 35 1.12 -12.04 -18.50
N GLU A 36 1.96 -11.25 -19.16
CA GLU A 36 3.41 -11.32 -19.04
C GLU A 36 3.87 -11.17 -17.58
N ILE A 37 3.35 -10.17 -16.88
CA ILE A 37 3.70 -9.87 -15.49
C ILE A 37 3.19 -10.98 -14.56
N VAL A 38 1.96 -11.42 -14.76
CA VAL A 38 1.38 -12.55 -14.00
C VAL A 38 2.24 -13.79 -14.12
N LYS A 39 2.70 -14.13 -15.35
CA LYS A 39 3.57 -15.26 -15.59
C LYS A 39 4.97 -15.06 -14.98
N LYS A 40 5.55 -13.86 -15.15
CA LYS A 40 6.90 -13.53 -14.64
C LYS A 40 7.03 -13.77 -13.14
N TYR A 41 5.99 -13.43 -12.37
CA TYR A 41 6.01 -13.52 -10.90
C TYR A 41 5.14 -14.65 -10.34
N ASP A 42 4.55 -15.47 -11.21
CA ASP A 42 3.65 -16.59 -10.86
C ASP A 42 2.50 -16.15 -9.92
N LEU A 43 1.89 -14.99 -10.22
CA LEU A 43 0.98 -14.30 -9.31
C LEU A 43 -0.33 -15.05 -9.04
N LYS A 44 -0.79 -15.92 -9.98
CA LYS A 44 -2.04 -16.66 -9.83
C LYS A 44 -1.90 -17.90 -8.94
N ASN A 45 -0.70 -18.48 -8.88
CA ASN A 45 -0.43 -19.68 -8.12
C ASN A 45 0.28 -19.41 -6.79
N THR A 46 0.59 -18.14 -6.52
CA THR A 46 1.28 -17.72 -5.30
C THR A 46 0.30 -16.98 -4.38
N ASP A 47 0.19 -17.40 -3.13
CA ASP A 47 -0.46 -16.59 -2.08
C ASP A 47 0.58 -15.61 -1.52
N TYR A 48 0.30 -14.29 -1.61
CA TYR A 48 1.29 -13.30 -1.22
C TYR A 48 0.69 -11.99 -0.70
N PHE A 49 1.47 -11.36 0.15
CA PHE A 49 1.25 -9.98 0.60
C PHE A 49 2.09 -9.01 -0.22
N VAL A 50 1.59 -7.78 -0.33
CA VAL A 50 2.38 -6.65 -0.84
C VAL A 50 2.63 -5.66 0.28
N LEU A 51 3.89 -5.30 0.51
CA LEU A 51 4.27 -4.25 1.44
C LEU A 51 4.84 -3.06 0.66
N ALA A 52 4.35 -1.84 0.93
CA ALA A 52 4.85 -0.61 0.32
C ALA A 52 5.28 0.40 1.39
N PRO A 53 6.52 0.28 1.91
CA PRO A 53 7.01 1.08 3.04
C PRO A 53 7.33 2.53 2.68
N GLY A 54 7.37 2.86 1.38
CA GLY A 54 7.69 4.18 0.88
C GLY A 54 6.59 5.22 1.06
N ALA A 55 7.00 6.46 1.27
CA ALA A 55 6.16 7.65 1.14
C ALA A 55 7.04 8.87 0.84
N SER A 56 6.46 9.87 0.15
CA SER A 56 7.17 11.11 -0.21
C SER A 56 7.57 11.97 1.00
N LYS A 57 6.83 11.85 2.11
CA LYS A 57 7.06 12.58 3.35
C LYS A 57 7.40 11.63 4.49
N PHE A 58 8.36 12.01 5.30
CA PHE A 58 8.83 11.19 6.43
C PHE A 58 7.70 10.88 7.41
N THR A 59 6.87 11.86 7.72
CA THR A 59 5.76 11.73 8.68
C THR A 59 4.64 10.78 8.24
N LYS A 60 4.64 10.35 6.99
CA LYS A 60 3.71 9.35 6.45
C LYS A 60 4.26 7.92 6.50
N LYS A 61 5.53 7.72 6.86
CA LYS A 61 6.16 6.40 6.86
C LYS A 61 5.90 5.68 8.18
N TRP A 62 5.20 4.55 8.14
CA TRP A 62 5.13 3.65 9.27
C TRP A 62 6.45 2.88 9.40
N PRO A 63 7.10 2.84 10.58
CA PRO A 63 8.48 2.37 10.66
C PRO A 63 8.65 0.85 10.80
N PHE A 64 7.57 0.08 11.04
CA PHE A 64 7.69 -1.32 11.49
C PHE A 64 7.36 -2.37 10.40
N TYR A 65 7.60 -2.07 9.14
CA TYR A 65 7.34 -3.01 8.04
C TYR A 65 8.21 -4.28 8.12
N ASP A 66 9.45 -4.16 8.61
CA ASP A 66 10.36 -5.30 8.79
C ASP A 66 9.84 -6.28 9.87
N GLU A 67 9.37 -5.75 10.99
CA GLU A 67 8.77 -6.53 12.07
C GLU A 67 7.45 -7.18 11.62
N LEU A 68 6.61 -6.44 10.90
CA LEU A 68 5.37 -6.97 10.34
C LEU A 68 5.63 -8.12 9.36
N SER A 69 6.62 -7.97 8.48
CA SER A 69 6.97 -9.00 7.51
C SER A 69 7.36 -10.32 8.19
N LYS A 70 8.18 -10.26 9.23
CA LYS A 70 8.57 -11.42 10.03
C LYS A 70 7.35 -12.08 10.68
N LYS A 71 6.45 -11.28 11.25
CA LYS A 71 5.25 -11.78 11.92
C LYS A 71 4.29 -12.45 10.93
N ILE A 72 4.14 -11.91 9.71
CA ILE A 72 3.36 -12.53 8.63
C ILE A 72 3.96 -13.90 8.27
N LEU A 73 5.27 -13.98 8.00
CA LEU A 73 5.94 -15.22 7.60
C LEU A 73 5.94 -16.31 8.68
N GLN A 74 5.94 -15.93 9.95
CA GLN A 74 5.83 -16.87 11.08
C GLN A 74 4.42 -17.50 11.20
N ASN A 75 3.40 -16.84 10.65
CA ASN A 75 1.99 -17.23 10.83
C ASN A 75 1.28 -17.62 9.53
N THR A 76 1.97 -17.57 8.39
CA THR A 76 1.42 -17.92 7.07
C THR A 76 2.48 -18.57 6.20
N ASP A 77 2.03 -19.31 5.18
CA ASP A 77 2.92 -19.83 4.13
C ASP A 77 3.04 -18.88 2.92
N SER A 78 2.47 -17.69 3.03
CA SER A 78 2.46 -16.70 1.96
C SER A 78 3.86 -16.14 1.68
N LYS A 79 4.05 -15.65 0.46
CA LYS A 79 5.23 -14.82 0.10
C LYS A 79 4.95 -13.35 0.38
N ILE A 80 6.00 -12.54 0.31
CA ILE A 80 5.91 -11.08 0.43
C ILE A 80 6.64 -10.43 -0.74
N PHE A 81 5.96 -9.58 -1.49
CA PHE A 81 6.57 -8.65 -2.42
C PHE A 81 6.66 -7.26 -1.78
N VAL A 82 7.84 -6.67 -1.77
CA VAL A 82 8.05 -5.28 -1.33
C VAL A 82 8.15 -4.39 -2.57
N ILE A 83 7.35 -3.34 -2.64
CA ILE A 83 7.31 -2.40 -3.76
C ILE A 83 7.54 -0.97 -3.30
N GLY A 84 8.16 -0.16 -4.14
CA GLY A 84 8.49 1.24 -3.82
C GLY A 84 9.47 1.85 -4.81
N GLY A 85 9.95 3.05 -4.51
CA GLY A 85 11.05 3.70 -5.22
C GLY A 85 12.41 3.03 -4.90
N LYS A 86 13.46 3.51 -5.56
CA LYS A 86 14.84 3.03 -5.28
C LYS A 86 15.26 3.32 -3.84
N GLU A 87 14.80 4.43 -3.30
CA GLU A 87 15.05 4.89 -1.93
C GLU A 87 14.40 4.01 -0.86
N ASP A 88 13.43 3.19 -1.25
CA ASP A 88 12.71 2.30 -0.35
C ASP A 88 13.33 0.91 -0.26
N PHE A 89 14.33 0.63 -1.11
CA PHE A 89 15.04 -0.66 -1.11
C PHE A 89 15.71 -0.93 0.24
N GLY A 90 15.49 -2.14 0.79
CA GLY A 90 16.06 -2.57 2.06
C GLY A 90 15.30 -2.13 3.31
N ASN A 91 14.17 -1.42 3.18
CA ASN A 91 13.29 -1.11 4.32
C ASN A 91 12.64 -2.36 4.95
N VAL A 92 12.58 -3.44 4.20
CA VAL A 92 12.20 -4.77 4.68
C VAL A 92 13.36 -5.72 4.37
N LYS A 93 13.83 -6.43 5.39
CA LYS A 93 14.98 -7.34 5.24
C LYS A 93 14.55 -8.62 4.53
N ILE A 94 15.35 -9.04 3.55
CA ILE A 94 15.13 -10.32 2.86
C ILE A 94 15.35 -11.46 3.86
N ASP A 95 14.42 -12.39 3.89
CA ASP A 95 14.50 -13.60 4.71
C ASP A 95 15.44 -14.65 4.10
N LYS A 96 15.89 -15.61 4.92
CA LYS A 96 16.81 -16.67 4.49
C LYS A 96 16.15 -17.69 3.54
N ASP A 97 14.83 -17.84 3.64
CA ASP A 97 14.05 -18.82 2.90
C ASP A 97 13.57 -18.31 1.54
N GLY A 98 13.90 -17.05 1.19
CA GLY A 98 13.55 -16.44 -0.09
C GLY A 98 12.05 -16.16 -0.26
N LYS A 99 11.29 -16.09 0.85
CA LYS A 99 9.86 -15.75 0.84
C LYS A 99 9.62 -14.25 0.65
N ILE A 100 10.60 -13.39 0.92
CA ILE A 100 10.54 -11.95 0.70
C ILE A 100 11.30 -11.59 -0.58
N THR A 101 10.61 -10.95 -1.52
CA THR A 101 11.21 -10.42 -2.74
C THR A 101 11.10 -8.90 -2.74
N ASP A 102 12.23 -8.20 -2.63
CA ASP A 102 12.30 -6.75 -2.70
C ASP A 102 12.40 -6.28 -4.16
N LEU A 103 11.34 -5.64 -4.63
CA LEU A 103 11.16 -5.11 -5.98
C LEU A 103 11.29 -3.57 -6.04
N CYS A 104 11.67 -2.93 -4.93
CA CYS A 104 11.81 -1.47 -4.86
C CYS A 104 12.82 -0.96 -5.91
N GLY A 105 12.38 -0.02 -6.73
CA GLY A 105 13.16 0.55 -7.82
C GLY A 105 13.48 -0.39 -9.00
N LYS A 106 12.97 -1.62 -9.00
CA LYS A 106 13.23 -2.65 -10.02
C LYS A 106 12.07 -2.87 -10.99
N ILE A 107 10.90 -2.37 -10.65
CA ILE A 107 9.67 -2.56 -11.42
C ILE A 107 9.03 -1.24 -11.81
N SER A 108 8.27 -1.25 -12.88
CA SER A 108 7.48 -0.12 -13.34
C SER A 108 6.19 0.05 -12.50
N PHE A 109 5.56 1.22 -12.60
CA PHE A 109 4.22 1.44 -12.02
C PHE A 109 3.17 0.44 -12.52
N LYS A 110 3.25 0.05 -13.81
CA LYS A 110 2.34 -0.96 -14.38
C LYS A 110 2.54 -2.33 -13.74
N GLU A 111 3.79 -2.75 -13.56
CA GLU A 111 4.10 -3.98 -12.84
C GLU A 111 3.62 -3.93 -11.39
N SER A 112 3.83 -2.81 -10.69
CA SER A 112 3.30 -2.62 -9.33
C SER A 112 1.79 -2.76 -9.28
N GLY A 113 1.06 -2.20 -10.26
CA GLY A 113 -0.39 -2.32 -10.36
C GLY A 113 -0.87 -3.75 -10.55
N VAL A 114 -0.19 -4.54 -11.41
CA VAL A 114 -0.53 -5.96 -11.59
C VAL A 114 -0.25 -6.75 -10.30
N ILE A 115 0.90 -6.54 -9.68
CA ILE A 115 1.27 -7.21 -8.43
C ILE A 115 0.26 -6.88 -7.32
N LEU A 116 -0.18 -5.62 -7.21
CA LEU A 116 -1.23 -5.21 -6.25
C LEU A 116 -2.58 -5.86 -6.59
N LYS A 117 -2.97 -5.92 -7.86
CA LYS A 117 -4.26 -6.48 -8.32
C LYS A 117 -4.44 -7.94 -7.89
N TYR A 118 -3.40 -8.74 -7.97
CA TYR A 118 -3.42 -10.17 -7.64
C TYR A 118 -3.03 -10.47 -6.20
N SER A 119 -2.65 -9.47 -5.42
CA SER A 119 -2.23 -9.68 -4.03
C SER A 119 -3.39 -10.17 -3.15
N ARG A 120 -3.06 -11.00 -2.17
CA ARG A 120 -3.99 -11.38 -1.11
C ARG A 120 -4.39 -10.17 -0.27
N ILE A 121 -3.39 -9.42 0.18
CA ILE A 121 -3.52 -8.19 0.97
C ILE A 121 -2.33 -7.29 0.66
N ALA A 122 -2.59 -6.00 0.49
CA ALA A 122 -1.59 -4.95 0.41
C ALA A 122 -1.56 -4.13 1.71
N VAL A 123 -0.36 -3.81 2.19
CA VAL A 123 -0.14 -2.92 3.34
C VAL A 123 0.72 -1.76 2.87
N VAL A 124 0.18 -0.55 2.94
CA VAL A 124 0.77 0.62 2.29
C VAL A 124 0.69 1.86 3.19
N ASN A 125 1.56 2.83 2.95
CA ASN A 125 1.41 4.18 3.49
C ASN A 125 0.47 5.03 2.61
N ASP A 126 0.01 6.18 3.08
CA ASP A 126 -0.66 7.22 2.27
C ASP A 126 0.32 7.78 1.23
N SER A 127 0.43 7.08 0.09
CA SER A 127 1.43 7.31 -0.96
C SER A 127 0.94 6.80 -2.33
N GLY A 128 1.77 6.90 -3.37
CA GLY A 128 1.45 6.43 -4.72
C GLY A 128 0.90 4.99 -4.78
N PRO A 129 1.55 3.99 -4.18
CA PRO A 129 1.04 2.62 -4.12
C PRO A 129 -0.37 2.47 -3.56
N PHE A 130 -0.78 3.31 -2.58
CA PHE A 130 -2.16 3.31 -2.08
C PHE A 130 -3.18 3.63 -3.16
N HIS A 131 -2.93 4.67 -3.96
CA HIS A 131 -3.84 5.05 -5.04
C HIS A 131 -3.91 3.99 -6.14
N ILE A 132 -2.78 3.35 -6.46
CA ILE A 132 -2.75 2.23 -7.41
C ILE A 132 -3.54 1.04 -6.85
N ALA A 133 -3.34 0.66 -5.59
CA ALA A 133 -4.03 -0.45 -4.95
C ALA A 133 -5.57 -0.26 -4.99
N ARG A 134 -6.05 0.95 -4.72
CA ARG A 134 -7.48 1.30 -4.86
C ARG A 134 -7.96 1.13 -6.30
N ALA A 135 -7.22 1.70 -7.25
CA ALA A 135 -7.60 1.68 -8.67
C ALA A 135 -7.68 0.26 -9.26
N VAL A 136 -6.89 -0.69 -8.74
CA VAL A 136 -6.92 -2.10 -9.16
C VAL A 136 -7.82 -2.97 -8.28
N GLY A 137 -8.48 -2.40 -7.27
CA GLY A 137 -9.40 -3.12 -6.36
C GLY A 137 -8.71 -4.10 -5.42
N SER A 138 -7.46 -3.84 -5.01
CA SER A 138 -6.73 -4.65 -4.03
C SER A 138 -7.34 -4.56 -2.63
N GLU A 139 -7.29 -5.65 -1.86
CA GLU A 139 -7.60 -5.61 -0.42
C GLU A 139 -6.46 -4.89 0.29
N THR A 140 -6.70 -3.68 0.77
CA THR A 140 -5.63 -2.75 1.17
C THR A 140 -5.78 -2.26 2.60
N PHE A 141 -4.72 -2.36 3.37
CA PHE A 141 -4.54 -1.70 4.66
C PHE A 141 -3.63 -0.50 4.47
N VAL A 142 -4.10 0.68 4.84
CA VAL A 142 -3.38 1.94 4.60
C VAL A 142 -3.16 2.70 5.90
N PHE A 143 -1.91 3.16 6.11
CA PHE A 143 -1.54 3.99 7.24
C PHE A 143 -1.83 5.46 6.95
N PHE A 144 -2.57 6.10 7.87
CA PHE A 144 -2.74 7.53 7.92
C PHE A 144 -2.17 8.07 9.24
N GLY A 145 -1.22 8.97 9.12
CA GLY A 145 -0.64 9.71 10.24
C GLY A 145 -1.12 11.15 10.23
N PRO A 146 -0.33 12.09 9.64
CA PRO A 146 -0.62 13.53 9.70
C PRO A 146 -1.76 13.97 8.79
N THR A 147 -2.09 13.19 7.74
CA THR A 147 -3.09 13.57 6.73
C THR A 147 -4.48 13.09 7.12
N ASP A 148 -5.51 13.89 6.77
CA ASP A 148 -6.89 13.54 7.07
C ASP A 148 -7.41 12.45 6.12
N PRO A 149 -7.74 11.24 6.63
CA PRO A 149 -8.33 10.19 5.81
C PRO A 149 -9.68 10.61 5.18
N LYS A 150 -10.41 11.57 5.75
CA LYS A 150 -11.68 12.08 5.20
C LYS A 150 -11.53 12.78 3.85
N LEU A 151 -10.29 13.12 3.45
CA LEU A 151 -10.00 13.64 2.11
C LEU A 151 -10.13 12.56 1.01
N PHE A 152 -10.30 11.32 1.40
CA PHE A 152 -10.42 10.18 0.49
C PHE A 152 -11.71 9.42 0.77
N SER A 153 -12.42 9.01 -0.28
CA SER A 153 -13.47 8.00 -0.15
C SER A 153 -12.83 6.62 -0.04
N PHE A 154 -13.23 5.86 0.96
CA PHE A 154 -12.77 4.49 1.14
C PHE A 154 -13.84 3.53 0.64
N GLU A 155 -13.48 2.69 -0.33
CA GLU A 155 -14.32 1.59 -0.77
C GLU A 155 -14.19 0.40 0.19
N ASN A 156 -15.09 -0.58 0.07
CA ASN A 156 -15.23 -1.74 0.96
C ASN A 156 -13.97 -2.60 1.13
N ARG A 157 -12.94 -2.40 0.29
CA ARG A 157 -11.68 -3.16 0.31
C ARG A 157 -10.50 -2.36 0.87
N THR A 158 -10.75 -1.17 1.38
CA THR A 158 -9.72 -0.32 1.99
C THR A 158 -9.94 -0.21 3.50
N HIS A 159 -8.93 -0.56 4.27
CA HIS A 159 -8.94 -0.57 5.73
C HIS A 159 -7.95 0.45 6.27
N LEU A 160 -8.48 1.39 7.04
CA LEU A 160 -7.70 2.45 7.65
C LEU A 160 -6.93 1.94 8.87
N LEU A 161 -5.64 2.26 8.93
CA LEU A 161 -4.76 2.09 10.08
C LEU A 161 -4.29 3.47 10.53
N ASN A 162 -4.75 3.92 11.67
CA ASN A 162 -4.37 5.22 12.23
C ASN A 162 -4.28 5.15 13.76
N ASN A 163 -3.54 6.08 14.32
CA ASN A 163 -3.55 6.33 15.74
C ASN A 163 -4.71 7.30 16.06
N PRO A 164 -5.71 6.90 16.84
CA PRO A 164 -6.85 7.75 17.17
C PRO A 164 -6.45 9.00 17.98
N ASP A 165 -5.32 8.95 18.71
CA ASP A 165 -4.80 10.06 19.50
C ASP A 165 -3.99 11.07 18.66
N CYS A 166 -3.83 10.80 17.37
CA CYS A 166 -3.15 11.67 16.43
C CYS A 166 -4.17 12.29 15.45
N PRO A 167 -4.74 13.47 15.75
CA PRO A 167 -5.63 14.14 14.82
C PRO A 167 -4.86 14.59 13.57
N PRO A 168 -5.54 14.69 12.41
CA PRO A 168 -4.94 15.25 11.22
C PRO A 168 -4.39 16.66 11.48
N HIS A 169 -3.15 16.93 11.09
CA HIS A 169 -2.46 18.19 11.33
C HIS A 169 -1.63 18.68 10.14
N SER A 170 -1.66 17.94 9.02
CA SER A 170 -1.00 18.34 7.78
C SER A 170 -1.82 17.87 6.57
N LEU A 171 -1.86 18.70 5.51
CA LEU A 171 -2.56 18.36 4.28
C LEU A 171 -1.79 17.36 3.41
N TYR A 172 -0.44 17.39 3.47
CA TYR A 172 0.42 16.60 2.57
C TYR A 172 1.44 15.73 3.30
N GLY A 173 1.48 15.81 4.62
CA GLY A 173 2.58 15.30 5.43
C GLY A 173 3.79 16.24 5.41
N ASP A 174 4.72 16.00 6.31
CA ASP A 174 5.88 16.85 6.56
C ASP A 174 7.18 16.03 6.57
N ASP A 175 8.32 16.71 6.44
CA ASP A 175 9.63 16.06 6.49
C ASP A 175 10.11 15.83 7.93
N LYS A 176 9.45 16.48 8.91
CA LYS A 176 9.69 16.29 10.35
C LYS A 176 8.36 16.25 11.09
N PHE A 177 8.26 15.41 12.11
CA PHE A 177 7.13 15.48 13.02
C PHE A 177 7.22 16.74 13.86
N PRO A 178 6.10 17.49 14.05
CA PRO A 178 5.99 18.42 15.16
C PRO A 178 6.18 17.65 16.47
N GLU A 179 6.84 18.23 17.49
CA GLU A 179 7.14 17.57 18.78
C GLU A 179 5.91 16.87 19.38
N LYS A 180 4.76 17.52 19.33
CA LYS A 180 3.49 16.99 19.82
C LYS A 180 3.01 15.72 19.11
N TYR A 181 3.48 15.44 17.88
CA TYR A 181 2.97 14.35 17.02
C TYR A 181 4.08 13.37 16.59
N GLU A 182 5.22 13.39 17.26
CA GLU A 182 6.38 12.56 16.90
C GLU A 182 6.05 11.07 16.84
N ASP A 183 5.14 10.62 17.68
CA ASP A 183 4.78 9.21 17.81
C ASP A 183 3.52 8.80 17.05
N CYS A 184 2.94 9.67 16.22
CA CYS A 184 1.69 9.36 15.50
C CYS A 184 1.74 8.04 14.74
N MET A 185 2.82 7.76 14.02
CA MET A 185 2.99 6.52 13.27
C MET A 185 3.58 5.41 14.13
N LYS A 186 4.44 5.73 15.09
CA LYS A 186 5.07 4.74 15.99
C LYS A 186 4.07 4.09 16.95
N ASN A 187 3.03 4.82 17.34
CA ASN A 187 1.99 4.32 18.24
C ASN A 187 1.00 3.36 17.57
N ILE A 188 1.10 3.16 16.26
CA ILE A 188 0.37 2.10 15.56
C ILE A 188 1.21 0.82 15.71
N SER A 189 0.86 -0.04 16.66
CA SER A 189 1.68 -1.22 16.99
C SER A 189 1.61 -2.29 15.89
N VAL A 190 2.68 -3.09 15.78
CA VAL A 190 2.75 -4.23 14.87
C VAL A 190 1.68 -5.26 15.17
N ASP A 191 1.39 -5.51 16.44
CA ASP A 191 0.38 -6.47 16.88
C ASP A 191 -1.02 -6.06 16.42
N TYR A 192 -1.38 -4.80 16.63
CA TYR A 192 -2.66 -4.26 16.17
C TYR A 192 -2.81 -4.41 14.64
N VAL A 193 -1.78 -4.03 13.88
CA VAL A 193 -1.78 -4.13 12.41
C VAL A 193 -1.91 -5.59 11.97
N PHE A 194 -1.12 -6.47 12.55
CA PHE A 194 -1.11 -7.89 12.25
C PHE A 194 -2.48 -8.53 12.51
N ASP A 195 -3.10 -8.26 13.65
CA ASP A 195 -4.41 -8.82 14.01
C ASP A 195 -5.49 -8.38 13.03
N LYS A 196 -5.51 -7.10 12.64
CA LYS A 196 -6.42 -6.57 11.61
C LYS A 196 -6.24 -7.24 10.25
N ILE A 197 -4.99 -7.45 9.82
CA ILE A 197 -4.66 -8.14 8.57
C ILE A 197 -5.13 -9.59 8.63
N MET A 198 -4.83 -10.30 9.72
CA MET A 198 -5.15 -11.72 9.86
C MET A 198 -6.64 -11.98 9.98
N GLU A 199 -7.42 -11.06 10.51
CA GLU A 199 -8.88 -11.13 10.48
C GLU A 199 -9.42 -11.23 9.04
N LYS A 200 -8.86 -10.44 8.11
CA LYS A 200 -9.22 -10.48 6.68
C LYS A 200 -8.61 -11.67 5.94
N TYR A 201 -7.36 -11.99 6.25
CA TYR A 201 -6.65 -13.12 5.63
C TYR A 201 -7.40 -14.45 5.84
N ARG A 202 -7.90 -14.70 7.05
CA ARG A 202 -8.63 -15.93 7.40
C ARG A 202 -10.01 -16.02 6.75
N LYS A 203 -10.70 -14.89 6.55
CA LYS A 203 -12.04 -14.86 5.92
C LYS A 203 -12.03 -15.18 4.42
N LYS A 204 -10.87 -15.14 3.77
CA LYS A 204 -10.72 -15.43 2.33
C LYS A 204 -10.22 -16.86 2.05
N LYS A 205 -10.03 -17.69 3.06
CA LYS A 205 -9.87 -19.13 2.92
C LYS A 205 -11.24 -19.79 2.88
#